data_7a06223847852283f23127bad5ce19cc
#
_entry.id   7a06223847852283f23127bad5ce19cc
#
_cell.length_a   1.000
_cell.length_b   1.000
_cell.length_c   1.000
_cell.angle_alpha   90.00
_cell.angle_beta   90.00
_cell.angle_gamma   90.00
#
_symmetry.space_group_name_H-M   'P 1'
#
loop_
_entity.id
_entity.type
_entity.pdbx_description
1 polymer ?
#
loop_
_entity_poly.entity_id
_entity_poly.type
_entity_poly.pdbx_seq_one_letter_code
_entity_poly.pdbx_strand_id
1 'polypeptide(L)'
;GWESTAMTDYDGDGCRDQTEDLDDDNDGFEDTLDECPTGMMNPDRIDADLDGCDDNLEDTDIDGDLVPNHEDLCPDGAQYWNTFSTDHDGDGCRDMDEDDNDDNDPYLDVYDNCPTGVIGWTGAAYDHDSDGCQDHEEDLDDDNDGVLDREDSCPYGMLDWTSNLISDQDGDGCNDVYEDADVDDDGVLDIEDSCTSGKFAWESTALNDWDGDGCHDAEEDEDDDNDGFLDSEDSCIRSTTPNLVDADM
;
A
#
# COMPACT_ATOMS: atom_id res chain seq x y z
N GLY A 1 7.84 -65.71 21.93
CA GLY A 1 8.57 -65.20 20.75
C GLY A 1 7.60 -64.38 19.95
N TRP A 2 8.04 -63.33 19.40
CA TRP A 2 7.30 -62.53 18.39
C TRP A 2 7.52 -63.18 17.01
N GLU A 3 6.69 -62.85 16.04
CA GLU A 3 6.84 -63.22 14.62
C GLU A 3 7.15 -61.98 13.82
N SER A 4 8.15 -62.08 12.92
CA SER A 4 8.41 -61.06 11.92
C SER A 4 7.24 -60.99 10.93
N THR A 5 6.66 -59.85 10.86
CA THR A 5 5.55 -59.51 9.95
C THR A 5 5.71 -58.06 9.52
N ALA A 6 5.17 -57.65 8.41
CA ALA A 6 5.17 -56.25 7.96
C ALA A 6 4.55 -55.18 8.94
N MET A 7 4.11 -55.62 10.09
CA MET A 7 3.62 -54.74 11.19
C MET A 7 4.53 -54.73 12.43
N THR A 8 5.57 -55.58 12.43
CA THR A 8 6.46 -55.74 13.59
C THR A 8 7.93 -55.79 13.20
N ASP A 9 8.20 -55.77 11.91
CA ASP A 9 9.48 -55.85 11.24
C ASP A 9 9.21 -55.42 9.80
N TYR A 10 9.17 -54.06 9.60
CA TYR A 10 8.64 -53.43 8.42
C TYR A 10 9.52 -53.71 7.18
N ASP A 11 10.83 -53.56 7.35
CA ASP A 11 11.83 -53.78 6.31
C ASP A 11 12.21 -55.27 6.15
N GLY A 12 11.87 -56.14 7.12
CA GLY A 12 12.09 -57.56 7.07
C GLY A 12 13.52 -57.98 7.41
N ASP A 13 14.27 -57.16 8.12
CA ASP A 13 15.68 -57.40 8.49
C ASP A 13 15.84 -58.38 9.68
N GLY A 14 14.75 -58.56 10.43
CA GLY A 14 14.67 -59.48 11.58
C GLY A 14 14.82 -58.77 12.93
N CYS A 15 14.95 -57.48 12.97
CA CYS A 15 14.83 -56.64 14.18
C CYS A 15 13.36 -56.32 14.42
N ARG A 16 13.05 -55.87 15.62
CA ARG A 16 11.66 -55.52 15.94
C ARG A 16 11.52 -53.99 16.06
N ASP A 17 10.64 -53.44 15.23
CA ASP A 17 10.37 -51.99 15.12
C ASP A 17 10.16 -51.29 16.46
N GLN A 18 9.47 -51.88 17.38
CA GLN A 18 9.13 -51.22 18.66
C GLN A 18 10.28 -51.20 19.68
N THR A 19 11.34 -51.96 19.51
CA THR A 19 12.30 -52.21 20.60
C THR A 19 13.75 -52.42 20.22
N GLU A 20 14.03 -52.87 19.02
CA GLU A 20 15.35 -53.33 18.58
C GLU A 20 15.82 -52.62 17.33
N ASP A 21 14.88 -52.25 16.49
CA ASP A 21 15.10 -51.44 15.30
C ASP A 21 15.15 -49.96 15.64
N LEU A 22 15.98 -49.22 14.97
CA LEU A 22 16.14 -47.78 15.09
C LEU A 22 15.95 -47.06 13.75
N ASP A 23 15.72 -47.83 12.68
CA ASP A 23 15.56 -47.38 11.30
C ASP A 23 14.61 -48.40 10.65
N ASP A 24 13.30 -48.27 10.94
CA ASP A 24 12.25 -49.26 10.69
C ASP A 24 12.06 -49.60 9.19
N ASP A 25 12.48 -48.74 8.28
CA ASP A 25 12.39 -48.95 6.83
C ASP A 25 13.75 -49.10 6.12
N ASN A 26 14.84 -48.98 6.88
CA ASN A 26 16.22 -49.15 6.41
C ASN A 26 16.60 -48.16 5.28
N ASP A 27 16.08 -46.97 5.35
CA ASP A 27 16.34 -45.91 4.38
C ASP A 27 17.61 -45.09 4.71
N GLY A 28 18.13 -45.23 5.93
CA GLY A 28 19.36 -44.63 6.44
C GLY A 28 19.15 -43.46 7.40
N PHE A 29 17.91 -43.13 7.74
CA PHE A 29 17.53 -42.24 8.81
C PHE A 29 17.06 -43.03 10.04
N GLU A 30 17.41 -42.55 11.22
CA GLU A 30 16.89 -43.14 12.46
C GLU A 30 15.46 -42.68 12.69
N ASP A 31 14.50 -43.55 13.08
CA ASP A 31 13.08 -43.24 13.32
C ASP A 31 12.82 -41.94 14.13
N THR A 32 13.79 -41.59 14.99
CA THR A 32 13.67 -40.36 15.83
C THR A 32 13.99 -39.07 15.09
N LEU A 33 14.57 -39.18 13.90
CA LEU A 33 14.98 -38.09 13.03
C LEU A 33 14.26 -38.14 11.68
N ASP A 34 13.44 -39.16 11.49
CA ASP A 34 12.71 -39.49 10.28
C ASP A 34 11.23 -39.11 10.43
N GLU A 35 10.70 -38.27 9.57
CA GLU A 35 9.29 -37.95 9.54
C GLU A 35 8.44 -39.06 8.89
N CYS A 36 9.07 -39.96 8.11
CA CYS A 36 8.44 -41.13 7.48
C CYS A 36 9.02 -42.48 7.97
N PRO A 37 9.05 -42.82 9.26
CA PRO A 37 9.79 -43.94 9.82
C PRO A 37 9.38 -45.34 9.32
N THR A 38 8.33 -45.44 8.57
CA THR A 38 7.87 -46.64 7.85
C THR A 38 7.53 -46.26 6.42
N GLY A 39 8.40 -45.50 5.81
CA GLY A 39 8.29 -44.94 4.48
C GLY A 39 8.72 -45.90 3.37
N MET A 40 9.27 -45.36 2.32
CA MET A 40 9.73 -46.10 1.16
C MET A 40 11.14 -46.66 1.37
N MET A 41 11.28 -47.94 1.41
CA MET A 41 12.57 -48.65 1.40
C MET A 41 13.34 -48.42 0.08
N ASN A 42 13.72 -47.18 -0.20
CA ASN A 42 14.42 -46.80 -1.41
C ASN A 42 15.76 -46.14 -1.10
N PRO A 43 16.89 -46.87 -1.26
CA PRO A 43 18.21 -46.29 -0.99
C PRO A 43 18.65 -45.23 -2.01
N ASP A 44 17.93 -45.09 -3.12
CA ASP A 44 18.18 -44.11 -4.18
C ASP A 44 17.12 -43.00 -4.17
N ARG A 45 16.44 -42.76 -3.01
CA ARG A 45 15.43 -41.73 -2.86
C ARG A 45 15.99 -40.32 -3.13
N ILE A 46 15.13 -39.43 -3.51
CA ILE A 46 15.38 -37.99 -3.47
C ILE A 46 14.75 -37.49 -2.16
N ASP A 47 15.48 -36.74 -1.37
CA ASP A 47 15.13 -36.25 -0.06
C ASP A 47 15.88 -34.91 0.10
N ALA A 48 15.20 -33.85 -0.19
CA ALA A 48 15.81 -32.54 -0.38
C ALA A 48 16.14 -31.87 0.96
N ASP A 49 15.22 -31.94 1.92
CA ASP A 49 15.34 -31.33 3.24
C ASP A 49 15.98 -32.26 4.30
N LEU A 50 16.19 -33.53 3.92
CA LEU A 50 16.83 -34.54 4.77
C LEU A 50 15.99 -34.94 6.00
N ASP A 51 14.69 -35.04 5.81
CA ASP A 51 13.73 -35.45 6.83
C ASP A 51 13.42 -36.94 6.87
N GLY A 52 13.91 -37.71 5.86
CA GLY A 52 13.69 -39.15 5.75
C GLY A 52 12.61 -39.59 4.76
N CYS A 53 11.80 -38.66 4.26
CA CYS A 53 10.74 -38.92 3.29
C CYS A 53 11.25 -38.86 1.83
N ASP A 54 10.66 -39.60 0.91
CA ASP A 54 10.96 -39.50 -0.53
C ASP A 54 10.10 -38.40 -1.20
N ASP A 55 10.73 -37.34 -1.70
CA ASP A 55 10.09 -36.15 -2.30
C ASP A 55 9.05 -36.47 -3.37
N ASN A 56 9.21 -37.60 -4.07
CA ASN A 56 8.33 -37.96 -5.17
C ASN A 56 7.09 -38.77 -4.74
N LEU A 57 7.10 -39.35 -3.56
CA LEU A 57 6.17 -40.41 -3.23
C LEU A 57 5.44 -40.23 -1.92
N GLU A 58 6.06 -39.69 -0.91
CA GLU A 58 5.49 -39.65 0.44
C GLU A 58 5.67 -38.31 1.18
N ASP A 59 6.65 -37.52 0.75
CA ASP A 59 6.89 -36.24 1.35
C ASP A 59 5.76 -35.25 1.03
N THR A 60 5.27 -34.61 2.06
CA THR A 60 4.19 -33.61 1.98
C THR A 60 4.67 -32.18 2.11
N ASP A 61 5.99 -31.98 2.35
CA ASP A 61 6.64 -30.68 2.56
C ASP A 61 8.13 -30.82 2.15
N ILE A 62 8.38 -30.86 0.82
CA ILE A 62 9.63 -31.28 0.18
C ILE A 62 10.85 -30.44 0.59
N ASP A 63 10.68 -29.15 0.90
CA ASP A 63 11.79 -28.29 1.27
C ASP A 63 11.86 -27.99 2.78
N GLY A 64 10.89 -28.52 3.54
CA GLY A 64 10.87 -28.48 5.00
C GLY A 64 10.67 -27.08 5.57
N ASP A 65 9.94 -26.22 4.87
CA ASP A 65 9.68 -24.84 5.28
C ASP A 65 8.43 -24.67 6.16
N LEU A 66 7.66 -25.74 6.36
CA LEU A 66 6.43 -25.87 7.12
C LEU A 66 5.15 -25.44 6.37
N VAL A 67 5.25 -25.20 5.07
CA VAL A 67 4.11 -25.04 4.17
C VAL A 67 3.94 -26.33 3.36
N PRO A 68 2.82 -27.04 3.46
CA PRO A 68 2.66 -28.29 2.73
C PRO A 68 2.65 -28.07 1.21
N ASN A 69 3.29 -28.96 0.42
CA ASN A 69 3.41 -28.90 -1.05
C ASN A 69 2.15 -28.47 -1.81
N HIS A 70 0.95 -28.70 -1.28
CA HIS A 70 -0.32 -28.40 -1.95
C HIS A 70 -0.83 -26.97 -1.68
N GLU A 71 -0.23 -26.29 -0.70
CA GLU A 71 -0.49 -24.91 -0.33
C GLU A 71 0.70 -24.00 -0.66
N ASP A 72 1.85 -24.60 -0.96
CA ASP A 72 3.12 -24.00 -1.22
C ASP A 72 3.29 -23.66 -2.72
N LEU A 73 3.62 -22.41 -3.03
CA LEU A 73 3.91 -21.96 -4.39
C LEU A 73 5.35 -22.26 -4.82
N CYS A 74 6.25 -22.50 -3.86
CA CYS A 74 7.66 -22.84 -4.08
C CYS A 74 8.06 -24.19 -3.48
N PRO A 75 7.38 -25.31 -3.76
CA PRO A 75 7.52 -26.57 -3.04
C PRO A 75 8.88 -27.27 -3.18
N ASP A 76 9.76 -26.81 -4.03
CA ASP A 76 11.15 -27.24 -4.18
C ASP A 76 12.10 -26.08 -3.81
N GLY A 77 11.67 -25.19 -2.91
CA GLY A 77 12.29 -23.91 -2.59
C GLY A 77 13.57 -23.99 -1.75
N ALA A 78 13.87 -22.91 -1.08
CA ALA A 78 15.02 -22.83 -0.19
C ALA A 78 14.75 -23.56 1.13
N GLN A 79 15.71 -24.29 1.60
CA GLN A 79 15.62 -25.11 2.80
C GLN A 79 16.14 -24.36 4.04
N TYR A 80 15.71 -24.79 5.23
CA TYR A 80 16.25 -24.35 6.53
C TYR A 80 16.08 -22.86 6.86
N TRP A 81 15.02 -22.26 6.42
CA TRP A 81 14.66 -20.89 6.73
C TRP A 81 13.43 -20.80 7.67
N ASN A 82 12.96 -19.63 7.99
CA ASN A 82 11.89 -19.44 8.95
C ASN A 82 10.73 -18.66 8.33
N THR A 83 9.69 -19.34 7.92
CA THR A 83 8.47 -18.81 7.33
C THR A 83 7.88 -17.63 8.09
N PHE A 84 7.89 -17.64 9.42
CA PHE A 84 7.30 -16.57 10.24
C PHE A 84 7.97 -15.18 10.11
N SER A 85 9.11 -15.08 9.48
CA SER A 85 9.88 -13.84 9.42
C SER A 85 10.40 -13.46 8.04
N THR A 86 10.23 -14.33 7.07
CA THR A 86 10.81 -14.19 5.73
C THR A 86 9.91 -14.75 4.62
N ASP A 87 8.63 -14.83 4.91
CA ASP A 87 7.52 -15.19 4.04
C ASP A 87 6.34 -14.34 4.55
N HIS A 88 6.12 -13.21 3.91
CA HIS A 88 5.19 -12.20 4.41
C HIS A 88 3.74 -12.64 4.23
N ASP A 89 3.41 -13.21 3.10
CA ASP A 89 2.05 -13.63 2.75
C ASP A 89 1.72 -15.08 3.12
N GLY A 90 2.77 -15.89 3.45
CA GLY A 90 2.60 -17.26 3.92
C GLY A 90 2.36 -18.27 2.81
N ASP A 91 2.86 -18.03 1.62
CA ASP A 91 2.65 -18.87 0.44
C ASP A 91 3.71 -19.95 0.22
N GLY A 92 4.76 -19.98 1.07
CA GLY A 92 5.86 -20.94 1.02
C GLY A 92 7.05 -20.48 0.19
N CYS A 93 7.00 -19.31 -0.41
CA CYS A 93 8.13 -18.70 -1.08
C CYS A 93 8.86 -17.72 -0.14
N ARG A 94 10.18 -17.69 -0.21
CA ARG A 94 10.96 -16.79 0.65
C ARG A 94 11.12 -15.41 0.01
N ASP A 95 10.65 -14.33 0.66
CA ASP A 95 10.63 -12.94 0.21
C ASP A 95 11.96 -12.46 -0.39
N MET A 96 13.09 -12.95 0.09
CA MET A 96 14.40 -12.40 -0.29
C MET A 96 14.87 -12.79 -1.68
N ASP A 97 14.52 -13.96 -2.19
CA ASP A 97 15.11 -14.55 -3.40
C ASP A 97 14.23 -15.56 -4.16
N GLU A 98 13.07 -15.93 -3.67
CA GLU A 98 12.16 -16.88 -4.30
C GLU A 98 10.83 -16.26 -4.66
N ASP A 99 10.35 -15.32 -3.86
CA ASP A 99 9.16 -14.57 -4.13
C ASP A 99 9.47 -13.30 -4.96
N ASP A 100 8.67 -13.04 -5.95
CA ASP A 100 8.71 -11.82 -6.76
C ASP A 100 7.54 -10.88 -6.41
N ASN A 101 6.70 -11.26 -5.40
CA ASN A 101 5.49 -10.54 -4.98
C ASN A 101 5.14 -10.87 -3.53
N ASP A 102 5.95 -10.34 -2.59
CA ASP A 102 6.00 -10.68 -1.17
C ASP A 102 4.66 -10.57 -0.40
N ASP A 103 3.66 -9.86 -0.91
CA ASP A 103 2.35 -9.70 -0.27
C ASP A 103 1.16 -10.23 -1.10
N ASN A 104 1.45 -10.82 -2.26
CA ASN A 104 0.44 -11.40 -3.17
C ASN A 104 -0.67 -10.39 -3.58
N ASP A 105 -0.30 -9.14 -3.76
CA ASP A 105 -1.14 -8.12 -4.33
C ASP A 105 -1.12 -8.15 -5.88
N PRO A 106 -1.74 -7.21 -6.62
CA PRO A 106 -1.68 -7.17 -8.09
C PRO A 106 -0.33 -6.78 -8.70
N TYR A 107 0.65 -6.31 -7.93
CA TYR A 107 1.93 -5.81 -8.39
C TYR A 107 3.06 -6.73 -7.95
N LEU A 108 4.12 -6.78 -8.74
CA LEU A 108 5.36 -7.45 -8.35
C LEU A 108 6.25 -6.47 -7.60
N ASP A 109 7.05 -6.90 -6.65
CA ASP A 109 7.93 -6.08 -5.80
C ASP A 109 8.72 -5.00 -6.54
N VAL A 110 9.13 -5.30 -7.77
CA VAL A 110 9.92 -4.37 -8.60
C VAL A 110 9.11 -3.19 -9.15
N TYR A 111 7.79 -3.25 -9.07
CA TYR A 111 6.83 -2.23 -9.50
C TYR A 111 5.93 -1.75 -8.36
N ASP A 112 6.21 -2.21 -7.17
CA ASP A 112 5.45 -1.99 -5.97
C ASP A 112 6.23 -1.09 -4.99
N ASN A 113 5.61 -0.03 -4.52
CA ASN A 113 6.18 0.85 -3.51
C ASN A 113 5.99 0.30 -2.09
N CYS A 114 5.07 -0.67 -1.92
CA CYS A 114 4.75 -1.34 -0.66
C CYS A 114 4.90 -2.87 -0.73
N PRO A 115 6.04 -3.44 -1.14
CA PRO A 115 6.20 -4.86 -1.50
C PRO A 115 5.96 -5.85 -0.34
N THR A 116 5.80 -5.40 0.87
CA THR A 116 5.36 -6.18 2.05
C THR A 116 4.20 -5.48 2.71
N GLY A 117 3.26 -5.03 1.91
CA GLY A 117 2.09 -4.27 2.30
C GLY A 117 0.93 -5.11 2.81
N VAL A 118 -0.28 -4.73 2.45
CA VAL A 118 -1.52 -5.44 2.80
C VAL A 118 -1.69 -6.66 1.91
N ILE A 119 -1.71 -7.84 2.53
CA ILE A 119 -1.71 -9.13 1.83
C ILE A 119 -2.98 -9.34 1.00
N GLY A 120 -2.78 -9.70 -0.28
CA GLY A 120 -3.79 -10.35 -1.10
C GLY A 120 -5.02 -9.54 -1.47
N TRP A 121 -4.94 -8.21 -1.46
CA TRP A 121 -6.00 -7.38 -2.01
C TRP A 121 -6.04 -7.45 -3.55
N THR A 122 -7.15 -7.13 -4.17
CA THR A 122 -7.30 -7.22 -5.63
C THR A 122 -8.21 -6.14 -6.19
N GLY A 123 -7.76 -5.49 -7.25
CA GLY A 123 -8.54 -4.59 -8.08
C GLY A 123 -8.17 -3.12 -7.95
N ALA A 124 -8.05 -2.46 -9.09
CA ALA A 124 -7.71 -1.05 -9.27
C ALA A 124 -8.63 -0.02 -8.56
N ALA A 125 -9.56 -0.46 -7.73
CA ALA A 125 -10.40 0.40 -6.90
C ALA A 125 -9.84 0.61 -5.50
N TYR A 126 -8.70 -0.02 -5.20
CA TYR A 126 -8.02 0.04 -3.91
C TYR A 126 -6.62 0.63 -4.01
N ASP A 127 -6.23 1.08 -5.17
CA ASP A 127 -4.94 1.64 -5.51
C ASP A 127 -5.18 2.62 -6.66
N HIS A 128 -5.30 3.90 -6.33
CA HIS A 128 -5.74 4.94 -7.24
C HIS A 128 -4.66 5.30 -8.26
N ASP A 129 -3.42 5.43 -7.82
CA ASP A 129 -2.29 5.84 -8.63
C ASP A 129 -1.51 4.67 -9.25
N SER A 130 -1.84 3.43 -8.83
CA SER A 130 -1.26 2.19 -9.34
C SER A 130 0.23 2.01 -8.98
N ASP A 131 0.59 2.37 -7.76
CA ASP A 131 1.96 2.26 -7.25
C ASP A 131 2.21 0.99 -6.40
N GLY A 132 1.16 0.18 -6.14
CA GLY A 132 1.21 -1.06 -5.37
C GLY A 132 0.82 -0.91 -3.91
N CYS A 133 0.67 0.32 -3.40
CA CYS A 133 0.18 0.56 -2.05
C CYS A 133 -1.36 0.63 -2.03
N GLN A 134 -1.98 0.07 -1.00
CA GLN A 134 -3.43 0.13 -0.87
C GLN A 134 -3.87 1.45 -0.24
N ASP A 135 -4.68 2.28 -0.94
CA ASP A 135 -5.17 3.61 -0.53
C ASP A 135 -5.70 3.67 0.90
N HIS A 136 -6.32 2.63 1.38
CA HIS A 136 -7.08 2.70 2.63
C HIS A 136 -6.24 2.43 3.89
N GLU A 137 -5.18 1.66 3.81
CA GLU A 137 -4.44 1.15 4.97
C GLU A 137 -2.96 1.52 4.98
N GLU A 138 -2.32 1.66 3.82
CA GLU A 138 -0.86 1.80 3.74
C GLU A 138 -0.37 2.96 2.88
N ASP A 139 -1.14 3.36 1.86
CA ASP A 139 -0.84 4.57 1.12
C ASP A 139 -1.13 5.83 1.95
N LEU A 140 -0.33 6.81 1.82
CA LEU A 140 -0.44 8.10 2.52
C LEU A 140 -0.56 9.29 1.57
N ASP A 141 -0.52 9.03 0.26
CA ASP A 141 -0.54 10.02 -0.82
C ASP A 141 -1.16 9.34 -2.04
N ASP A 142 -2.49 9.09 -1.96
CA ASP A 142 -3.26 8.21 -2.84
C ASP A 142 -3.22 8.58 -4.34
N ASP A 143 -2.80 9.79 -4.71
CA ASP A 143 -2.63 10.22 -6.11
C ASP A 143 -1.18 10.58 -6.49
N ASN A 144 -0.25 10.44 -5.54
CA ASN A 144 1.20 10.66 -5.71
C ASN A 144 1.54 12.08 -6.22
N ASP A 145 0.79 13.08 -5.79
CA ASP A 145 1.05 14.49 -6.14
C ASP A 145 2.11 15.14 -5.25
N GLY A 146 2.43 14.52 -4.10
CA GLY A 146 3.41 14.95 -3.11
C GLY A 146 2.82 15.68 -1.92
N VAL A 147 1.49 15.79 -1.82
CA VAL A 147 0.73 16.22 -0.65
C VAL A 147 0.09 14.99 -0.02
N LEU A 148 0.26 14.82 1.28
CA LEU A 148 -0.27 13.62 1.94
C LEU A 148 -1.79 13.73 2.12
N ASP A 149 -2.56 12.64 1.97
CA ASP A 149 -4.03 12.59 2.05
C ASP A 149 -4.67 13.40 3.17
N ARG A 150 -4.03 13.41 4.33
CA ARG A 150 -4.54 14.15 5.51
C ARG A 150 -4.40 15.67 5.40
N GLU A 151 -3.57 16.13 4.48
CA GLU A 151 -3.23 17.54 4.22
C GLU A 151 -3.75 17.96 2.85
N ASP A 152 -4.26 16.97 2.08
CA ASP A 152 -4.73 17.10 0.71
C ASP A 152 -6.26 17.26 0.67
N SER A 153 -6.71 18.29 -0.03
CA SER A 153 -8.13 18.54 -0.29
C SER A 153 -8.68 17.69 -1.43
N CYS A 154 -7.78 17.14 -2.27
CA CYS A 154 -8.09 16.29 -3.42
C CYS A 154 -7.36 14.94 -3.40
N PRO A 155 -7.42 14.11 -2.33
CA PRO A 155 -6.56 12.94 -2.14
C PRO A 155 -6.73 11.81 -3.18
N TYR A 156 -7.70 11.89 -4.05
CA TYR A 156 -7.92 11.04 -5.23
C TYR A 156 -7.94 11.89 -6.49
N GLY A 157 -7.09 12.86 -6.54
CA GLY A 157 -7.02 13.87 -7.57
C GLY A 157 -6.43 13.41 -8.89
N MET A 158 -5.85 14.33 -9.60
CA MET A 158 -5.26 14.10 -10.92
C MET A 158 -3.90 13.42 -10.78
N LEU A 159 -3.72 12.30 -11.47
CA LEU A 159 -2.46 11.58 -11.51
C LEU A 159 -1.41 12.24 -12.43
N ASP A 160 -0.14 11.80 -12.31
CA ASP A 160 0.97 12.21 -13.18
C ASP A 160 1.38 13.70 -13.09
N TRP A 161 1.17 14.33 -11.95
CA TRP A 161 1.65 15.69 -11.69
C TRP A 161 2.32 15.78 -10.30
N THR A 162 2.79 16.93 -9.94
CA THR A 162 3.35 17.18 -8.60
C THR A 162 2.98 18.57 -8.14
N SER A 163 2.45 18.68 -6.95
CA SER A 163 2.10 19.93 -6.28
C SER A 163 3.32 20.86 -6.17
N ASN A 164 3.15 22.07 -6.59
CA ASN A 164 4.11 23.15 -6.47
C ASN A 164 3.44 24.52 -6.68
N LEU A 165 4.08 25.60 -6.27
CA LEU A 165 3.58 26.98 -6.33
C LEU A 165 3.13 27.52 -7.73
N ILE A 166 3.17 26.71 -8.78
CA ILE A 166 2.74 27.07 -10.14
C ILE A 166 1.46 26.32 -10.51
N SER A 167 1.28 25.11 -9.99
CA SER A 167 0.19 24.22 -10.32
C SER A 167 -0.76 23.96 -9.15
N ASP A 168 -0.39 24.44 -7.98
CA ASP A 168 -1.09 24.34 -6.70
C ASP A 168 -0.55 25.52 -5.87
N GLN A 169 -1.25 26.63 -5.89
CA GLN A 169 -0.76 27.88 -5.39
C GLN A 169 -0.84 27.98 -3.88
N ASP A 170 -1.90 27.47 -3.28
CA ASP A 170 -2.14 27.46 -1.83
C ASP A 170 -1.54 26.22 -1.15
N GLY A 171 -1.22 25.16 -1.92
CA GLY A 171 -0.55 23.95 -1.45
C GLY A 171 -1.49 22.97 -0.80
N ASP A 172 -2.74 22.93 -1.23
CA ASP A 172 -3.79 22.09 -0.67
C ASP A 172 -3.91 20.71 -1.34
N GLY A 173 -3.08 20.41 -2.38
CA GLY A 173 -3.08 19.15 -3.12
C GLY A 173 -4.00 19.12 -4.33
N CYS A 174 -4.80 20.15 -4.57
CA CYS A 174 -5.63 20.25 -5.75
C CYS A 174 -4.90 21.01 -6.88
N ASN A 175 -5.04 20.54 -8.11
CA ASN A 175 -4.45 21.24 -9.25
C ASN A 175 -5.26 22.45 -9.67
N ASP A 176 -4.69 23.67 -9.59
CA ASP A 176 -5.33 24.98 -9.87
C ASP A 176 -6.12 25.03 -11.19
N VAL A 177 -5.76 24.24 -12.17
CA VAL A 177 -6.36 24.31 -13.51
C VAL A 177 -7.50 23.32 -13.70
N TYR A 178 -7.43 22.18 -13.00
CA TYR A 178 -8.30 21.05 -13.31
C TYR A 178 -9.19 20.60 -12.17
N GLU A 179 -8.82 20.84 -10.93
CA GLU A 179 -9.47 20.26 -9.76
C GLU A 179 -9.87 21.31 -8.73
N ASP A 180 -9.06 22.34 -8.57
CA ASP A 180 -9.31 23.38 -7.61
C ASP A 180 -10.41 24.33 -8.10
N ALA A 181 -11.30 24.67 -7.21
CA ALA A 181 -12.40 25.59 -7.44
C ALA A 181 -12.29 26.90 -6.65
N ASP A 182 -11.23 27.02 -5.82
CA ASP A 182 -10.91 28.15 -4.93
C ASP A 182 -9.38 28.21 -4.75
N VAL A 183 -8.69 28.63 -5.83
CA VAL A 183 -7.22 28.49 -6.04
C VAL A 183 -6.37 29.17 -4.96
N ASP A 184 -6.88 30.12 -4.18
CA ASP A 184 -6.15 30.79 -3.12
C ASP A 184 -6.70 30.52 -1.72
N ASP A 185 -7.71 29.61 -1.62
CA ASP A 185 -8.37 29.12 -0.41
C ASP A 185 -8.82 30.26 0.52
N ASP A 186 -9.41 31.33 -0.08
CA ASP A 186 -9.96 32.45 0.67
C ASP A 186 -11.43 32.26 1.07
N GLY A 187 -12.09 31.21 0.54
CA GLY A 187 -13.47 30.83 0.79
C GLY A 187 -14.45 31.43 -0.22
N VAL A 188 -13.98 32.11 -1.26
CA VAL A 188 -14.76 32.60 -2.41
C VAL A 188 -14.35 31.75 -3.63
N LEU A 189 -15.31 31.07 -4.26
CA LEU A 189 -15.00 30.21 -5.41
C LEU A 189 -14.52 31.05 -6.60
N ASP A 190 -13.58 30.55 -7.39
CA ASP A 190 -13.01 31.17 -8.60
C ASP A 190 -14.01 31.83 -9.53
N ILE A 191 -15.22 31.23 -9.65
CA ILE A 191 -16.29 31.75 -10.51
C ILE A 191 -16.96 33.01 -9.96
N GLU A 192 -16.81 33.28 -8.69
CA GLU A 192 -17.36 34.42 -7.95
C GLU A 192 -16.28 35.37 -7.47
N ASP A 193 -15.02 34.94 -7.56
CA ASP A 193 -13.83 35.64 -7.09
C ASP A 193 -13.23 36.52 -8.20
N SER A 194 -13.01 37.79 -7.85
CA SER A 194 -12.34 38.79 -8.71
C SER A 194 -10.80 38.70 -8.63
N CYS A 195 -10.28 38.02 -7.60
CA CYS A 195 -8.85 37.86 -7.30
C CYS A 195 -8.43 36.39 -7.20
N THR A 196 -8.93 35.51 -8.05
CA THR A 196 -8.80 34.04 -8.04
C THR A 196 -7.40 33.45 -7.77
N SER A 197 -6.35 34.17 -7.83
CA SER A 197 -4.97 33.78 -7.53
C SER A 197 -4.34 34.84 -6.66
N GLY A 198 -5.13 35.34 -5.75
CA GLY A 198 -4.77 36.46 -4.88
C GLY A 198 -3.92 36.06 -3.70
N LYS A 199 -4.24 36.64 -2.58
CA LYS A 199 -3.56 36.39 -1.32
C LYS A 199 -4.10 35.10 -0.69
N PHE A 200 -3.25 34.16 -0.42
CA PHE A 200 -3.57 32.92 0.29
C PHE A 200 -3.37 33.02 1.80
N ALA A 201 -3.87 32.03 2.53
CA ALA A 201 -3.84 31.93 3.99
C ALA A 201 -4.64 33.04 4.72
N TRP A 202 -5.78 33.40 4.17
CA TRP A 202 -6.77 34.28 4.80
C TRP A 202 -8.19 33.75 4.53
N GLU A 203 -9.19 34.28 5.13
CA GLU A 203 -10.60 33.93 4.93
C GLU A 203 -11.38 35.19 4.62
N SER A 204 -12.10 35.22 3.49
CA SER A 204 -12.98 36.32 3.12
C SER A 204 -14.09 36.50 4.16
N THR A 205 -14.16 37.67 4.70
CA THR A 205 -15.18 38.06 5.68
C THR A 205 -15.53 39.54 5.49
N ALA A 206 -16.71 39.96 5.90
CA ALA A 206 -17.14 41.36 5.85
C ALA A 206 -16.25 42.39 6.62
N LEU A 207 -15.11 41.97 7.17
CA LEU A 207 -14.15 42.85 7.84
C LEU A 207 -12.91 43.14 6.97
N ASN A 208 -12.59 42.24 6.03
CA ASN A 208 -11.39 42.27 5.22
C ASN A 208 -11.66 42.05 3.71
N ASP A 209 -12.90 41.86 3.37
CA ASP A 209 -13.49 41.79 2.05
C ASP A 209 -14.93 42.34 2.22
N TRP A 210 -15.11 43.63 1.95
CA TRP A 210 -16.35 44.31 2.28
C TRP A 210 -17.50 43.99 1.37
N ASP A 211 -17.23 43.89 0.09
CA ASP A 211 -18.23 43.61 -0.95
C ASP A 211 -18.36 42.08 -1.27
N GLY A 212 -17.42 41.27 -0.77
CA GLY A 212 -17.48 39.81 -0.86
C GLY A 212 -17.07 39.29 -2.24
N ASP A 213 -16.14 39.97 -2.90
CA ASP A 213 -15.72 39.62 -4.25
C ASP A 213 -14.42 38.79 -4.31
N GLY A 214 -13.87 38.38 -3.13
CA GLY A 214 -12.67 37.54 -3.01
C GLY A 214 -11.36 38.34 -3.00
N CYS A 215 -11.38 39.64 -3.16
CA CYS A 215 -10.20 40.49 -3.04
C CYS A 215 -10.02 41.03 -1.61
N HIS A 216 -8.81 40.94 -1.06
CA HIS A 216 -8.52 41.42 0.27
C HIS A 216 -8.41 42.96 0.31
N ASP A 217 -9.34 43.67 0.97
CA ASP A 217 -9.48 45.14 1.04
C ASP A 217 -8.17 45.93 1.25
N ALA A 218 -7.24 45.38 2.00
CA ALA A 218 -6.03 46.13 2.37
C ALA A 218 -4.84 45.93 1.43
N GLU A 219 -4.86 44.90 0.60
CA GLU A 219 -3.68 44.46 -0.15
C GLU A 219 -3.95 44.24 -1.65
N GLU A 220 -5.18 43.91 -2.05
CA GLU A 220 -5.54 43.47 -3.40
C GLU A 220 -6.67 44.28 -4.00
N ASP A 221 -7.63 44.66 -3.20
CA ASP A 221 -8.76 45.47 -3.66
C ASP A 221 -8.40 46.95 -3.78
N GLU A 222 -8.74 47.54 -4.89
CA GLU A 222 -8.59 48.97 -5.14
C GLU A 222 -9.92 49.75 -5.08
N ASP A 223 -11.06 49.02 -4.88
CA ASP A 223 -12.43 49.57 -4.82
C ASP A 223 -13.28 48.72 -3.85
N ASP A 224 -12.97 48.82 -2.54
CA ASP A 224 -13.50 48.00 -1.41
C ASP A 224 -15.05 47.81 -1.42
N ASP A 225 -15.82 48.59 -2.12
CA ASP A 225 -17.30 48.47 -2.15
C ASP A 225 -17.89 48.28 -3.57
N ASN A 226 -16.98 48.12 -4.57
CA ASN A 226 -17.31 47.87 -5.98
C ASN A 226 -18.35 48.91 -6.55
N ASP A 227 -18.28 50.18 -6.11
CA ASP A 227 -19.17 51.23 -6.60
C ASP A 227 -18.67 51.87 -7.91
N GLY A 228 -17.43 51.54 -8.33
CA GLY A 228 -16.78 52.01 -9.54
C GLY A 228 -15.86 53.21 -9.36
N PHE A 229 -15.60 53.62 -8.11
CA PHE A 229 -14.58 54.58 -7.73
C PHE A 229 -13.49 53.89 -6.94
N LEU A 230 -12.24 54.15 -7.26
CA LEU A 230 -11.14 53.58 -6.49
C LEU A 230 -11.08 54.20 -5.08
N ASP A 231 -10.71 53.46 -4.08
CA ASP A 231 -10.55 53.90 -2.67
C ASP A 231 -9.76 55.18 -2.53
N SER A 232 -8.76 55.35 -3.40
CA SER A 232 -7.93 56.58 -3.41
C SER A 232 -8.68 57.82 -3.89
N GLU A 233 -9.78 57.66 -4.59
CA GLU A 233 -10.61 58.71 -5.18
C GLU A 233 -12.01 58.78 -4.51
N ASP A 234 -12.34 57.74 -3.70
CA ASP A 234 -13.63 57.67 -2.99
C ASP A 234 -13.55 58.25 -1.56
N SER A 235 -14.57 58.99 -1.21
CA SER A 235 -14.78 59.51 0.15
C SER A 235 -15.55 58.59 1.10
N CYS A 236 -16.12 57.51 0.53
CA CYS A 236 -17.01 56.57 1.20
C CYS A 236 -16.58 55.11 0.93
N ILE A 237 -15.33 54.79 1.02
CA ILE A 237 -14.60 53.53 0.70
C ILE A 237 -15.39 52.22 0.99
N ARG A 238 -16.33 52.26 1.91
CA ARG A 238 -17.18 51.11 2.30
C ARG A 238 -18.62 51.60 2.44
N SER A 239 -19.26 51.91 1.32
CA SER A 239 -20.65 52.33 1.32
C SER A 239 -21.58 51.11 1.51
N THR A 240 -22.72 51.31 2.10
CA THR A 240 -23.75 50.25 2.27
C THR A 240 -24.77 50.20 1.13
N THR A 241 -24.54 50.99 0.07
CA THR A 241 -25.47 51.10 -1.06
C THR A 241 -24.68 51.04 -2.36
N PRO A 242 -24.66 49.90 -3.06
CA PRO A 242 -24.01 49.79 -4.37
C PRO A 242 -24.61 50.81 -5.35
N ASN A 243 -23.75 51.51 -6.08
CA ASN A 243 -24.12 52.53 -7.11
C ASN A 243 -24.71 53.87 -6.62
N LEU A 244 -24.38 54.35 -5.48
CA LEU A 244 -24.53 55.79 -5.28
C LEU A 244 -23.31 56.49 -5.89
N VAL A 245 -23.51 57.08 -7.04
CA VAL A 245 -22.61 58.11 -7.59
C VAL A 245 -22.28 59.06 -6.45
N ASP A 246 -20.99 59.24 -6.12
CA ASP A 246 -20.53 60.20 -5.15
C ASP A 246 -21.16 61.56 -5.50
N ALA A 247 -22.03 62.03 -4.60
CA ALA A 247 -22.86 63.22 -4.87
C ALA A 247 -22.11 64.53 -4.66
N ASP A 248 -20.79 64.43 -4.36
CA ASP A 248 -19.97 65.57 -3.94
C ASP A 248 -18.97 66.05 -5.01
N MET A 249 -19.11 65.62 -6.28
CA MET A 249 -18.38 66.28 -7.37
C MET A 249 -18.86 67.66 -7.72
#